data_382db5812d52cda77914e8cf192becf8
#
_entry.id   382db5812d52cda77914e8cf192becf8
#
_cell.length_a   1.000
_cell.length_b   1.000
_cell.length_c   1.000
_cell.angle_alpha   90.00
_cell.angle_beta   90.00
_cell.angle_gamma   90.00
#
_symmetry.space_group_name_H-M   'P 1'
#
loop_
_entity.id
_entity.type
_entity.pdbx_description
1 polymer ?
#
loop_
_entity_poly.entity_id
_entity_poly.type
_entity_poly.pdbx_seq_one_letter_code
_entity_poly.pdbx_strand_id
1 'polypeptide(L)'
;EAIHDFEGVFDAVDSTGMVPQRQITVDSGMAFEVMESVSSGYPLYMTEADYQRIDSLLNIQDYVRGQLEADRQSLLFPTGDAMVTNVRTDPLHLFTPVLQRLRSSAANSNYDIVDDCIFTKDGHGLAFLTSPYGTSESGMNSKVAELVDEAINRLGTEHPEVSVSAVGAPLIAVTNATQIKKDSILAISLALLLIGLLLVFTYKRFSDILWIVVSITFGWLFAVGGIALIRDSMSIIVIGVASVIIGIAVNYPLHFMDGLKSGVSPRQNLKEMVEPLLI
;
A
#
# COMPACT_ATOMS: atom_id res chain seq x y z
N GLU A 1 -19.35 -20.86 7.10
CA GLU A 1 -19.68 -21.32 5.72
C GLU A 1 -19.21 -20.28 4.71
N ALA A 2 -19.78 -19.10 4.61
CA ALA A 2 -19.38 -18.07 3.63
C ALA A 2 -17.87 -17.72 3.61
N ILE A 3 -17.18 -17.78 4.73
CA ILE A 3 -15.73 -17.50 4.79
C ILE A 3 -14.90 -18.67 4.21
N HIS A 4 -15.36 -19.91 4.34
CA HIS A 4 -14.71 -21.07 3.72
C HIS A 4 -14.98 -21.09 2.21
N ASP A 5 -16.19 -20.71 1.78
CA ASP A 5 -16.55 -20.66 0.36
C ASP A 5 -15.82 -19.53 -0.37
N PHE A 6 -15.38 -18.48 0.36
CA PHE A 6 -14.65 -17.35 -0.21
C PHE A 6 -13.37 -17.79 -0.94
N GLU A 7 -12.64 -18.79 -0.44
CA GLU A 7 -11.42 -19.29 -1.08
C GLU A 7 -11.75 -19.88 -2.46
N GLY A 8 -12.78 -20.72 -2.53
CA GLY A 8 -13.23 -21.34 -3.79
C GLY A 8 -13.77 -20.31 -4.79
N VAL A 9 -14.53 -19.32 -4.31
CA VAL A 9 -15.02 -18.21 -5.13
C VAL A 9 -13.85 -17.37 -5.66
N PHE A 10 -12.88 -17.07 -4.80
CA PHE A 10 -11.72 -16.26 -5.19
C PHE A 10 -10.83 -17.02 -6.20
N ASP A 11 -10.62 -18.33 -6.03
CA ASP A 11 -9.87 -19.16 -6.99
C ASP A 11 -10.56 -19.20 -8.36
N ALA A 12 -11.87 -19.23 -8.38
CA ALA A 12 -12.63 -19.21 -9.63
C ALA A 12 -12.53 -17.88 -10.38
N VAL A 13 -12.33 -16.76 -9.65
CA VAL A 13 -12.17 -15.42 -10.22
C VAL A 13 -10.71 -15.15 -10.59
N ASP A 14 -9.76 -15.47 -9.72
CA ASP A 14 -8.32 -15.26 -9.94
C ASP A 14 -7.68 -16.41 -10.72
N SER A 15 -8.17 -16.68 -11.92
CA SER A 15 -7.63 -17.73 -12.81
C SER A 15 -6.16 -17.49 -13.21
N THR A 16 -5.65 -16.30 -13.05
CA THR A 16 -4.29 -15.90 -13.41
C THR A 16 -3.30 -15.95 -12.24
N GLY A 17 -3.77 -16.16 -11.01
CA GLY A 17 -2.94 -16.17 -9.81
C GLY A 17 -2.33 -14.80 -9.48
N MET A 18 -3.05 -13.73 -9.72
CA MET A 18 -2.57 -12.37 -9.42
C MET A 18 -2.43 -12.10 -7.93
N VAL A 19 -3.16 -12.81 -7.09
CA VAL A 19 -3.12 -12.71 -5.62
C VAL A 19 -2.74 -14.08 -5.03
N PRO A 20 -1.45 -14.46 -5.09
CA PRO A 20 -1.01 -15.79 -4.73
C PRO A 20 -1.02 -16.05 -3.22
N GLN A 21 -0.92 -15.00 -2.40
CA GLN A 21 -0.89 -15.12 -0.96
C GLN A 21 -2.25 -14.74 -0.36
N ARG A 22 -2.94 -15.75 0.12
CA ARG A 22 -4.26 -15.65 0.74
C ARG A 22 -4.24 -16.40 2.06
N GLN A 23 -4.79 -15.78 3.08
CA GLN A 23 -4.95 -16.40 4.39
C GLN A 23 -6.40 -16.23 4.83
N ILE A 24 -7.13 -17.31 4.75
CA ILE A 24 -8.54 -17.39 5.11
C ILE A 24 -8.69 -18.21 6.38
N THR A 25 -7.95 -19.31 6.45
CA THR A 25 -7.93 -20.20 7.62
C THR A 25 -6.58 -20.14 8.33
N VAL A 26 -6.60 -20.41 9.63
CA VAL A 26 -5.41 -20.53 10.48
C VAL A 26 -5.05 -22.00 10.56
N ASP A 27 -4.06 -22.42 9.82
CA ASP A 27 -3.54 -23.79 9.93
C ASP A 27 -2.74 -23.99 11.23
N SER A 28 -2.82 -25.16 11.81
CA SER A 28 -2.00 -25.58 12.96
C SER A 28 -0.49 -25.46 12.70
N GLY A 29 -0.06 -25.62 11.43
CA GLY A 29 1.31 -25.37 10.98
C GLY A 29 1.76 -23.92 11.17
N MET A 30 0.88 -22.98 10.94
CA MET A 30 1.16 -21.55 11.10
C MET A 30 1.42 -21.17 12.56
N ALA A 31 0.68 -21.75 13.50
CA ALA A 31 0.94 -21.54 14.93
C ALA A 31 2.34 -22.03 15.31
N PHE A 32 2.81 -23.10 14.67
CA PHE A 32 4.16 -23.62 14.86
C PHE A 32 5.23 -22.70 14.24
N GLU A 33 5.03 -22.22 13.02
CA GLU A 33 5.93 -21.26 12.34
C GLU A 33 6.05 -19.94 13.12
N VAL A 34 4.95 -19.42 13.63
CA VAL A 34 4.96 -18.22 14.49
C VAL A 34 5.74 -18.48 15.77
N MET A 35 5.55 -19.64 16.40
CA MET A 35 6.29 -20.00 17.60
C MET A 35 7.78 -20.17 17.33
N GLU A 36 8.16 -20.77 16.21
CA GLU A 36 9.55 -20.88 15.77
C GLU A 36 10.18 -19.52 15.49
N SER A 37 9.46 -18.65 14.78
CA SER A 37 9.89 -17.28 14.51
C SER A 37 10.08 -16.46 15.79
N VAL A 38 9.14 -16.56 16.74
CA VAL A 38 9.25 -15.91 18.04
C VAL A 38 10.44 -16.49 18.83
N SER A 39 10.62 -17.81 18.82
CA SER A 39 11.70 -18.46 19.55
C SER A 39 13.09 -18.11 19.02
N SER A 40 13.22 -17.93 17.72
CA SER A 40 14.47 -17.48 17.09
C SER A 40 14.78 -16.00 17.35
N GLY A 41 13.73 -15.20 17.61
CA GLY A 41 13.81 -13.75 17.81
C GLY A 41 13.60 -13.29 19.27
N TYR A 42 13.69 -14.14 20.27
CA TYR A 42 13.45 -13.77 21.68
C TYR A 42 14.08 -12.45 22.14
N PRO A 43 15.35 -12.14 21.80
CA PRO A 43 15.95 -10.88 22.21
C PRO A 43 15.20 -9.64 21.74
N LEU A 44 14.48 -9.71 20.62
CA LEU A 44 13.69 -8.59 20.07
C LEU A 44 12.41 -8.30 20.89
N TYR A 45 11.95 -9.29 21.63
CA TYR A 45 10.73 -9.21 22.46
C TYR A 45 11.02 -8.97 23.94
N MET A 46 12.31 -8.89 24.34
CA MET A 46 12.73 -8.68 25.70
C MET A 46 12.67 -7.21 26.09
N THR A 47 12.26 -6.96 27.32
CA THR A 47 12.29 -5.65 27.97
C THR A 47 13.51 -5.53 28.88
N GLU A 48 13.85 -4.32 29.30
CA GLU A 48 14.92 -4.07 30.27
C GLU A 48 14.71 -4.87 31.57
N ALA A 49 13.45 -5.01 32.02
CA ALA A 49 13.13 -5.81 33.18
C ALA A 49 13.42 -7.30 32.99
N ASP A 50 13.31 -7.84 31.78
CA ASP A 50 13.65 -9.22 31.46
C ASP A 50 15.16 -9.42 31.54
N TYR A 51 15.95 -8.50 31.05
CA TYR A 51 17.41 -8.55 31.15
C TYR A 51 17.88 -8.51 32.62
N GLN A 52 17.32 -7.62 33.45
CA GLN A 52 17.61 -7.52 34.85
C GLN A 52 17.21 -8.80 35.60
N ARG A 53 16.08 -9.41 35.24
CA ARG A 53 15.65 -10.68 35.77
C ARG A 53 16.62 -11.81 35.42
N ILE A 54 17.03 -11.89 34.15
CA ILE A 54 17.99 -12.91 33.69
C ILE A 54 19.30 -12.77 34.44
N ASP A 55 19.83 -11.57 34.56
CA ASP A 55 21.05 -11.28 35.29
C ASP A 55 20.93 -11.73 36.76
N SER A 56 19.79 -11.42 37.39
CA SER A 56 19.50 -11.85 38.77
C SER A 56 19.45 -13.38 38.89
N LEU A 57 18.82 -14.09 37.94
CA LEU A 57 18.73 -15.55 37.95
C LEU A 57 20.10 -16.22 37.78
N LEU A 58 20.90 -15.72 36.83
CA LEU A 58 22.23 -16.27 36.53
C LEU A 58 23.23 -16.04 37.69
N ASN A 59 23.00 -15.04 38.52
CA ASN A 59 23.79 -14.77 39.73
C ASN A 59 23.39 -15.66 40.95
N ILE A 60 22.30 -16.43 40.86
CA ILE A 60 21.93 -17.39 41.91
C ILE A 60 22.88 -18.60 41.82
N GLN A 61 23.50 -18.92 42.92
CA GLN A 61 24.39 -20.09 43.01
C GLN A 61 23.60 -21.38 42.70
N ASP A 62 24.18 -22.21 41.83
CA ASP A 62 23.59 -23.49 41.38
C ASP A 62 22.27 -23.39 40.59
N TYR A 63 21.79 -22.19 40.17
CA TYR A 63 20.58 -22.03 39.38
C TYR A 63 20.60 -22.90 38.13
N VAL A 64 21.68 -22.78 37.32
CA VAL A 64 21.83 -23.52 36.07
C VAL A 64 21.78 -25.04 36.30
N ARG A 65 22.49 -25.52 37.34
CA ARG A 65 22.49 -26.95 37.67
C ARG A 65 21.12 -27.44 38.11
N GLY A 66 20.45 -26.66 38.96
CA GLY A 66 19.12 -26.99 39.46
C GLY A 66 18.09 -27.06 38.33
N GLN A 67 18.16 -26.09 37.37
CA GLN A 67 17.24 -26.05 36.26
C GLN A 67 17.45 -27.22 35.28
N LEU A 68 18.70 -27.54 34.93
CA LEU A 68 19.00 -28.67 34.05
C LEU A 68 18.64 -30.03 34.71
N GLU A 69 18.76 -30.16 36.02
CA GLU A 69 18.31 -31.36 36.70
C GLU A 69 16.78 -31.49 36.76
N ALA A 70 16.06 -30.37 36.90
CA ALA A 70 14.60 -30.35 36.83
C ALA A 70 14.11 -30.71 35.41
N ASP A 71 14.77 -30.20 34.39
CA ASP A 71 14.47 -30.54 33.01
C ASP A 71 14.73 -32.00 32.70
N ARG A 72 15.85 -32.53 33.19
CA ARG A 72 16.17 -33.96 33.08
C ARG A 72 15.07 -34.84 33.70
N GLN A 73 14.58 -34.47 34.90
CA GLN A 73 13.51 -35.19 35.54
C GLN A 73 12.19 -35.09 34.76
N SER A 74 11.86 -33.91 34.24
CA SER A 74 10.65 -33.69 33.44
C SER A 74 10.62 -34.53 32.14
N LEU A 75 11.78 -34.72 31.51
CA LEU A 75 11.90 -35.56 30.31
C LEU A 75 11.75 -37.04 30.57
N LEU A 76 11.90 -37.50 31.82
CA LEU A 76 11.68 -38.89 32.19
C LEU A 76 10.21 -39.26 32.42
N PHE A 77 9.29 -38.28 32.42
CA PHE A 77 7.86 -38.56 32.51
C PHE A 77 7.29 -38.96 31.13
N PRO A 78 6.17 -39.73 31.12
CA PRO A 78 5.54 -40.17 29.86
C PRO A 78 5.11 -39.05 28.90
N THR A 79 4.98 -37.84 29.42
CA THR A 79 4.66 -36.61 28.62
C THR A 79 5.92 -35.84 28.23
N GLY A 80 7.11 -36.41 28.42
CA GLY A 80 8.39 -35.73 28.18
C GLY A 80 8.59 -35.28 26.74
N ASP A 81 8.04 -36.02 25.76
CA ASP A 81 8.13 -35.67 24.35
C ASP A 81 7.56 -34.28 24.06
N ALA A 82 6.48 -33.88 24.70
CA ALA A 82 5.90 -32.54 24.56
C ALA A 82 6.81 -31.43 25.14
N MET A 83 7.70 -31.78 26.06
CA MET A 83 8.63 -30.85 26.71
C MET A 83 9.98 -30.75 25.98
N VAL A 84 10.33 -31.72 25.13
CA VAL A 84 11.62 -31.76 24.43
C VAL A 84 11.90 -30.46 23.66
N THR A 85 10.91 -29.94 22.94
CA THR A 85 11.06 -28.71 22.18
C THR A 85 11.32 -27.51 23.09
N ASN A 86 10.59 -27.39 24.19
CA ASN A 86 10.76 -26.28 25.14
C ASN A 86 12.16 -26.32 25.80
N VAL A 87 12.57 -27.49 26.29
CA VAL A 87 13.89 -27.68 26.90
C VAL A 87 15.01 -27.44 25.92
N ARG A 88 14.84 -27.83 24.65
CA ARG A 88 15.82 -27.58 23.57
C ARG A 88 15.97 -26.10 23.23
N THR A 89 14.88 -25.36 23.27
CA THR A 89 14.84 -23.95 22.87
C THR A 89 15.23 -23.01 24.02
N ASP A 90 14.77 -23.30 25.26
CA ASP A 90 15.01 -22.48 26.45
C ASP A 90 15.30 -23.37 27.67
N PRO A 91 16.50 -24.03 27.71
CA PRO A 91 16.83 -25.00 28.78
C PRO A 91 16.98 -24.35 30.16
N LEU A 92 17.04 -23.04 30.24
CA LEU A 92 17.14 -22.33 31.53
C LEU A 92 15.88 -21.56 31.87
N HIS A 93 14.81 -21.71 31.10
CA HIS A 93 13.52 -21.03 31.27
C HIS A 93 13.64 -19.50 31.41
N LEU A 94 14.62 -18.89 30.70
CA LEU A 94 14.89 -17.47 30.76
C LEU A 94 13.87 -16.67 29.94
N PHE A 95 13.34 -17.24 28.85
CA PHE A 95 12.42 -16.61 27.93
C PHE A 95 10.94 -16.87 28.23
N THR A 96 10.65 -17.72 29.20
CA THR A 96 9.27 -18.04 29.65
C THR A 96 8.40 -16.79 29.87
N PRO A 97 8.85 -15.69 30.53
CA PRO A 97 8.04 -14.48 30.70
C PRO A 97 7.69 -13.77 29.39
N VAL A 98 8.58 -13.82 28.40
CA VAL A 98 8.31 -13.28 27.08
C VAL A 98 7.16 -14.05 26.44
N LEU A 99 7.22 -15.38 26.46
CA LEU A 99 6.14 -16.24 25.96
C LEU A 99 4.82 -16.01 26.69
N GLN A 100 4.85 -15.84 28.01
CA GLN A 100 3.64 -15.54 28.80
C GLN A 100 3.03 -14.20 28.41
N ARG A 101 3.84 -13.16 28.20
CA ARG A 101 3.36 -11.86 27.73
C ARG A 101 2.75 -11.97 26.35
N LEU A 102 3.40 -12.65 25.41
CA LEU A 102 2.87 -12.85 24.06
C LEU A 102 1.54 -13.60 24.09
N ARG A 103 1.45 -14.68 24.88
CA ARG A 103 0.20 -15.43 25.10
C ARG A 103 -0.90 -14.56 25.72
N SER A 104 -0.58 -13.75 26.72
CA SER A 104 -1.56 -12.86 27.35
C SER A 104 -2.01 -11.75 26.39
N SER A 105 -1.11 -11.25 25.55
CA SER A 105 -1.46 -10.29 24.50
C SER A 105 -2.37 -10.92 23.43
N ALA A 106 -2.09 -12.14 23.03
CA ALA A 106 -2.94 -12.90 22.12
C ALA A 106 -4.32 -13.21 22.72
N ALA A 107 -4.36 -13.63 24.01
CA ALA A 107 -5.61 -13.89 24.74
C ALA A 107 -6.47 -12.62 24.94
N ASN A 108 -5.83 -11.45 25.01
CA ASN A 108 -6.51 -10.15 25.08
C ASN A 108 -6.74 -9.53 23.68
N SER A 109 -6.47 -10.28 22.59
CA SER A 109 -6.74 -9.82 21.25
C SER A 109 -8.25 -9.60 21.04
N ASN A 110 -8.58 -8.71 20.11
CA ASN A 110 -9.97 -8.49 19.68
C ASN A 110 -10.44 -9.56 18.69
N TYR A 111 -9.70 -10.66 18.56
CA TYR A 111 -9.94 -11.73 17.60
C TYR A 111 -10.16 -13.05 18.31
N ASP A 112 -11.09 -13.83 17.80
CA ASP A 112 -11.35 -15.21 18.17
C ASP A 112 -11.13 -16.12 16.95
N ILE A 113 -10.71 -17.36 17.19
CA ILE A 113 -10.57 -18.37 16.14
C ILE A 113 -11.70 -19.37 16.31
N VAL A 114 -12.57 -19.48 15.32
CA VAL A 114 -13.70 -20.41 15.30
C VAL A 114 -13.65 -21.17 13.98
N ASP A 115 -13.65 -22.49 14.06
CA ASP A 115 -13.55 -23.39 12.89
C ASP A 115 -12.39 -23.00 11.95
N ASP A 116 -11.22 -22.79 12.54
CA ASP A 116 -9.97 -22.37 11.88
C ASP A 116 -10.02 -21.00 11.18
N CYS A 117 -11.11 -20.24 11.30
CA CYS A 117 -11.26 -18.91 10.77
C CYS A 117 -11.09 -17.83 11.84
N ILE A 118 -10.59 -16.67 11.45
CA ILE A 118 -10.40 -15.52 12.34
C ILE A 118 -11.67 -14.68 12.35
N PHE A 119 -12.20 -14.45 13.55
CA PHE A 119 -13.35 -13.57 13.76
C PHE A 119 -12.98 -12.44 14.73
N THR A 120 -13.56 -11.27 14.50
CA THR A 120 -13.55 -10.22 15.53
C THR A 120 -14.59 -10.52 16.60
N LYS A 121 -14.45 -9.92 17.80
CA LYS A 121 -15.46 -10.05 18.89
C LYS A 121 -16.83 -9.52 18.49
N ASP A 122 -16.90 -8.67 17.49
CA ASP A 122 -18.16 -8.15 16.93
C ASP A 122 -18.77 -9.10 15.89
N GLY A 123 -18.16 -10.28 15.66
CA GLY A 123 -18.69 -11.33 14.79
C GLY A 123 -18.34 -11.17 13.30
N HIS A 124 -17.38 -10.33 12.93
CA HIS A 124 -16.91 -10.24 11.55
C HIS A 124 -15.82 -11.30 11.27
N GLY A 125 -16.02 -12.10 10.25
CA GLY A 125 -14.99 -12.99 9.73
C GLY A 125 -13.95 -12.22 8.90
N LEU A 126 -12.68 -12.59 9.01
CA LEU A 126 -11.55 -11.91 8.36
C LEU A 126 -10.85 -12.85 7.39
N ALA A 127 -10.70 -12.39 6.14
CA ALA A 127 -9.84 -13.00 5.14
C ALA A 127 -8.74 -12.01 4.75
N PHE A 128 -7.48 -12.46 4.70
CA PHE A 128 -6.34 -11.63 4.37
C PHE A 128 -5.81 -11.98 2.98
N LEU A 129 -5.74 -10.96 2.13
CA LEU A 129 -5.21 -11.06 0.77
C LEU A 129 -3.96 -10.19 0.67
N THR A 130 -2.88 -10.73 0.14
CA THR A 130 -1.63 -9.97 -0.05
C THR A 130 -1.42 -9.68 -1.52
N SER A 131 -1.50 -8.40 -1.88
CA SER A 131 -1.12 -7.97 -3.23
C SER A 131 0.41 -7.98 -3.39
N PRO A 132 0.96 -8.64 -4.42
CA PRO A 132 2.39 -8.63 -4.71
C PRO A 132 2.87 -7.31 -5.32
N TYR A 133 1.95 -6.40 -5.65
CA TYR A 133 2.24 -5.15 -6.36
C TYR A 133 2.42 -3.99 -5.38
N GLY A 134 3.41 -3.13 -5.66
CA GLY A 134 3.62 -1.90 -4.90
C GLY A 134 2.46 -0.90 -5.05
N THR A 135 2.28 -0.01 -4.08
CA THR A 135 1.21 1.01 -4.10
C THR A 135 1.29 1.99 -5.29
N SER A 136 2.47 2.12 -5.90
CA SER A 136 2.70 2.94 -7.10
C SER A 136 2.26 2.25 -8.40
N GLU A 137 2.06 0.93 -8.39
CA GLU A 137 1.64 0.14 -9.55
C GLU A 137 0.11 0.16 -9.71
N SER A 138 -0.43 1.35 -9.90
CA SER A 138 -1.89 1.58 -9.92
C SER A 138 -2.64 0.73 -10.95
N GLY A 139 -2.02 0.43 -12.11
CA GLY A 139 -2.62 -0.39 -13.14
C GLY A 139 -2.79 -1.86 -12.73
N MET A 140 -1.81 -2.44 -12.04
CA MET A 140 -1.89 -3.82 -11.53
C MET A 140 -2.82 -3.90 -10.32
N ASN A 141 -2.72 -2.92 -9.41
CA ASN A 141 -3.62 -2.84 -8.25
C ASN A 141 -5.08 -2.62 -8.67
N SER A 142 -5.36 -1.93 -9.80
CA SER A 142 -6.71 -1.83 -10.35
C SER A 142 -7.28 -3.18 -10.73
N LYS A 143 -6.47 -4.05 -11.36
CA LYS A 143 -6.91 -5.41 -11.70
C LYS A 143 -7.16 -6.26 -10.44
N VAL A 144 -6.30 -6.12 -9.42
CA VAL A 144 -6.53 -6.77 -8.12
C VAL A 144 -7.83 -6.29 -7.49
N ALA A 145 -8.11 -4.98 -7.54
CA ALA A 145 -9.36 -4.43 -7.03
C ALA A 145 -10.59 -4.99 -7.78
N GLU A 146 -10.53 -5.09 -9.12
CA GLU A 146 -11.58 -5.68 -9.94
C GLU A 146 -11.84 -7.15 -9.57
N LEU A 147 -10.76 -7.94 -9.35
CA LEU A 147 -10.88 -9.34 -8.91
C LEU A 147 -11.54 -9.45 -7.54
N VAL A 148 -11.13 -8.60 -6.59
CA VAL A 148 -11.72 -8.57 -5.24
C VAL A 148 -13.19 -8.18 -5.31
N ASP A 149 -13.54 -7.16 -6.08
CA ASP A 149 -14.93 -6.73 -6.25
C ASP A 149 -15.78 -7.81 -6.92
N GLU A 150 -15.25 -8.54 -7.90
CA GLU A 150 -15.94 -9.65 -8.54
C GLU A 150 -16.16 -10.80 -7.55
N ALA A 151 -15.15 -11.15 -6.74
CA ALA A 151 -15.28 -12.19 -5.71
C ALA A 151 -16.32 -11.80 -4.65
N ILE A 152 -16.33 -10.54 -4.19
CA ILE A 152 -17.33 -10.04 -3.25
C ILE A 152 -18.74 -10.13 -3.84
N ASN A 153 -18.92 -9.73 -5.10
CA ASN A 153 -20.22 -9.79 -5.76
C ASN A 153 -20.73 -11.23 -5.93
N ARG A 154 -19.85 -12.16 -6.26
CA ARG A 154 -20.20 -13.59 -6.37
C ARG A 154 -20.59 -14.15 -5.01
N LEU A 155 -19.76 -13.94 -4.00
CA LEU A 155 -20.04 -14.39 -2.63
C LEU A 155 -21.36 -13.79 -2.09
N GLY A 156 -21.61 -12.50 -2.32
CA GLY A 156 -22.88 -11.87 -1.94
C GLY A 156 -24.11 -12.40 -2.70
N THR A 157 -23.92 -13.02 -3.87
CA THR A 157 -24.98 -13.71 -4.59
C THR A 157 -25.25 -15.11 -4.01
N GLU A 158 -24.20 -15.81 -3.61
CA GLU A 158 -24.25 -17.14 -3.00
C GLU A 158 -24.72 -17.09 -1.54
N HIS A 159 -24.31 -16.02 -0.81
CA HIS A 159 -24.61 -15.78 0.61
C HIS A 159 -25.24 -14.41 0.82
N PRO A 160 -26.49 -14.20 0.42
CA PRO A 160 -27.16 -12.89 0.50
C PRO A 160 -27.38 -12.39 1.95
N GLU A 161 -27.26 -13.27 2.95
CA GLU A 161 -27.32 -12.94 4.38
C GLU A 161 -26.02 -12.34 4.91
N VAL A 162 -24.91 -12.41 4.15
CA VAL A 162 -23.59 -11.93 4.59
C VAL A 162 -23.22 -10.66 3.83
N SER A 163 -22.83 -9.63 4.57
CA SER A 163 -22.25 -8.41 3.98
C SER A 163 -20.73 -8.54 3.93
N VAL A 164 -20.17 -8.48 2.74
CA VAL A 164 -18.73 -8.57 2.51
C VAL A 164 -18.18 -7.23 2.06
N SER A 165 -17.06 -6.83 2.63
CA SER A 165 -16.35 -5.61 2.23
C SER A 165 -14.84 -5.86 2.29
N ALA A 166 -14.11 -5.22 1.39
CA ALA A 166 -12.64 -5.28 1.39
C ALA A 166 -12.04 -3.91 1.70
N VAL A 167 -10.96 -3.93 2.46
CA VAL A 167 -10.15 -2.74 2.77
C VAL A 167 -8.68 -3.10 2.73
N GLY A 168 -7.86 -2.21 2.22
CA GLY A 168 -6.41 -2.45 2.18
C GLY A 168 -5.68 -1.40 1.38
N ALA A 169 -4.36 -1.32 1.58
CA ALA A 169 -3.52 -0.33 0.90
C ALA A 169 -3.66 -0.33 -0.64
N PRO A 170 -3.72 -1.48 -1.33
CA PRO A 170 -3.91 -1.52 -2.78
C PRO A 170 -5.24 -0.90 -3.22
N LEU A 171 -6.34 -1.21 -2.53
CA LEU A 171 -7.68 -0.70 -2.85
C LEU A 171 -7.79 0.81 -2.59
N ILE A 172 -7.22 1.28 -1.46
CA ILE A 172 -7.13 2.70 -1.14
C ILE A 172 -6.31 3.44 -2.20
N ALA A 173 -5.17 2.85 -2.64
CA ALA A 173 -4.34 3.43 -3.68
C ALA A 173 -5.09 3.58 -5.01
N VAL A 174 -5.86 2.57 -5.42
CA VAL A 174 -6.70 2.60 -6.64
C VAL A 174 -7.79 3.66 -6.54
N THR A 175 -8.49 3.71 -5.40
CA THR A 175 -9.54 4.71 -5.17
C THR A 175 -8.98 6.13 -5.22
N ASN A 176 -7.86 6.38 -4.53
CA ASN A 176 -7.17 7.67 -4.56
C ASN A 176 -6.69 8.03 -5.97
N ALA A 177 -6.10 7.07 -6.69
CA ALA A 177 -5.65 7.28 -8.06
C ALA A 177 -6.81 7.65 -8.99
N THR A 178 -7.94 6.98 -8.87
CA THR A 178 -9.15 7.27 -9.64
C THR A 178 -9.71 8.66 -9.30
N GLN A 179 -9.74 9.01 -8.03
CA GLN A 179 -10.19 10.33 -7.59
C GLN A 179 -9.27 11.43 -8.09
N ILE A 180 -7.95 11.28 -7.92
CA ILE A 180 -6.96 12.23 -8.44
C ILE A 180 -7.12 12.43 -9.95
N LYS A 181 -7.35 11.35 -10.71
CA LYS A 181 -7.58 11.42 -12.15
C LYS A 181 -8.83 12.24 -12.48
N LYS A 182 -9.95 12.01 -11.81
CA LYS A 182 -11.20 12.75 -12.01
C LYS A 182 -11.02 14.23 -11.68
N ASP A 183 -10.42 14.52 -10.53
CA ASP A 183 -10.18 15.91 -10.08
C ASP A 183 -9.22 16.65 -11.01
N SER A 184 -8.19 15.96 -11.51
CA SER A 184 -7.25 16.52 -12.49
C SER A 184 -7.93 16.85 -13.81
N ILE A 185 -8.77 15.97 -14.34
CA ILE A 185 -9.53 16.22 -15.57
C ILE A 185 -10.46 17.41 -15.38
N LEU A 186 -11.16 17.50 -14.25
CA LEU A 186 -12.03 18.62 -13.94
C LEU A 186 -11.23 19.93 -13.84
N ALA A 187 -10.12 19.93 -13.12
CA ALA A 187 -9.25 21.10 -12.95
C ALA A 187 -8.66 21.58 -14.29
N ILE A 188 -8.16 20.66 -15.12
CA ILE A 188 -7.63 20.98 -16.45
C ILE A 188 -8.74 21.55 -17.34
N SER A 189 -9.92 20.94 -17.34
CA SER A 189 -11.06 21.41 -18.15
C SER A 189 -11.50 22.82 -17.75
N LEU A 190 -11.60 23.07 -16.44
CA LEU A 190 -11.95 24.39 -15.91
C LEU A 190 -10.86 25.44 -16.22
N ALA A 191 -9.59 25.08 -16.06
CA ALA A 191 -8.47 25.95 -16.38
C ALA A 191 -8.46 26.32 -17.87
N LEU A 192 -8.63 25.34 -18.78
CA LEU A 192 -8.70 25.58 -20.21
C LEU A 192 -9.89 26.44 -20.59
N LEU A 193 -11.04 26.24 -19.95
CA LEU A 193 -12.23 27.07 -20.18
C LEU A 193 -11.97 28.53 -19.77
N LEU A 194 -11.42 28.74 -18.55
CA LEU A 194 -11.12 30.09 -18.06
C LEU A 194 -10.05 30.79 -18.92
N ILE A 195 -8.99 30.06 -19.29
CA ILE A 195 -7.97 30.58 -20.20
C ILE A 195 -8.58 30.91 -21.57
N GLY A 196 -9.42 30.03 -22.12
CA GLY A 196 -10.10 30.25 -23.37
C GLY A 196 -10.98 31.51 -23.35
N LEU A 197 -11.76 31.71 -22.30
CA LEU A 197 -12.56 32.90 -22.07
C LEU A 197 -11.67 34.15 -22.03
N LEU A 198 -10.60 34.12 -21.22
CA LEU A 198 -9.66 35.23 -21.12
C LEU A 198 -9.04 35.58 -22.48
N LEU A 199 -8.62 34.58 -23.26
CA LEU A 199 -8.06 34.77 -24.59
C LEU A 199 -9.07 35.42 -25.54
N VAL A 200 -10.33 34.96 -25.56
CA VAL A 200 -11.39 35.52 -26.38
C VAL A 200 -11.67 36.98 -26.03
N PHE A 201 -11.69 37.35 -24.75
CA PHE A 201 -11.87 38.73 -24.32
C PHE A 201 -10.66 39.62 -24.64
N THR A 202 -9.43 39.06 -24.54
CA THR A 202 -8.19 39.83 -24.72
C THR A 202 -7.81 39.98 -26.23
N TYR A 203 -7.99 38.90 -27.00
CA TYR A 203 -7.57 38.83 -28.37
C TYR A 203 -8.78 38.85 -29.33
N LYS A 204 -8.92 39.91 -30.09
CA LYS A 204 -10.03 40.06 -31.05
C LYS A 204 -9.89 39.22 -32.33
N ARG A 205 -8.69 38.65 -32.57
CA ARG A 205 -8.39 37.85 -33.78
C ARG A 205 -8.31 36.37 -33.38
N PHE A 206 -9.12 35.56 -33.97
CA PHE A 206 -9.13 34.10 -33.74
C PHE A 206 -7.78 33.43 -34.09
N SER A 207 -7.06 33.99 -35.09
CA SER A 207 -5.73 33.51 -35.48
C SER A 207 -4.72 33.59 -34.33
N ASP A 208 -4.76 34.65 -33.52
CA ASP A 208 -3.84 34.84 -32.40
C ASP A 208 -4.06 33.77 -31.31
N ILE A 209 -5.34 33.50 -31.03
CA ILE A 209 -5.76 32.47 -30.10
C ILE A 209 -5.28 31.08 -30.56
N LEU A 210 -5.45 30.80 -31.87
CA LEU A 210 -5.04 29.54 -32.49
C LEU A 210 -3.53 29.28 -32.30
N TRP A 211 -2.68 30.31 -32.55
CA TRP A 211 -1.23 30.18 -32.39
C TRP A 211 -0.82 29.95 -30.94
N ILE A 212 -1.49 30.58 -29.96
CA ILE A 212 -1.27 30.34 -28.55
C ILE A 212 -1.59 28.89 -28.21
N VAL A 213 -2.76 28.38 -28.60
CA VAL A 213 -3.19 27.01 -28.36
C VAL A 213 -2.24 26.00 -29.01
N VAL A 214 -1.82 26.21 -30.24
CA VAL A 214 -0.85 25.35 -30.94
C VAL A 214 0.47 25.30 -30.20
N SER A 215 0.98 26.43 -29.72
CA SER A 215 2.23 26.51 -28.97
C SER A 215 2.16 25.70 -27.66
N ILE A 216 1.09 25.86 -26.91
CA ILE A 216 0.89 25.13 -25.64
C ILE A 216 0.77 23.62 -25.91
N THR A 217 -0.04 23.24 -26.90
CA THR A 217 -0.25 21.83 -27.28
C THR A 217 1.05 21.18 -27.74
N PHE A 218 1.86 21.90 -28.54
CA PHE A 218 3.17 21.41 -28.97
C PHE A 218 4.10 21.19 -27.78
N GLY A 219 4.20 22.15 -26.85
CA GLY A 219 5.02 22.04 -25.67
C GLY A 219 4.60 20.86 -24.77
N TRP A 220 3.29 20.66 -24.62
CA TRP A 220 2.75 19.55 -23.86
C TRP A 220 3.06 18.19 -24.53
N LEU A 221 2.82 18.06 -25.82
CA LEU A 221 3.14 16.84 -26.58
C LEU A 221 4.63 16.50 -26.53
N PHE A 222 5.49 17.53 -26.64
CA PHE A 222 6.93 17.36 -26.54
C PHE A 222 7.35 16.86 -25.15
N ALA A 223 6.79 17.42 -24.08
CA ALA A 223 7.07 17.00 -22.72
C ALA A 223 6.61 15.56 -22.46
N VAL A 224 5.37 15.22 -22.84
CA VAL A 224 4.83 13.86 -22.68
C VAL A 224 5.61 12.86 -23.54
N GLY A 225 5.92 13.19 -24.77
CA GLY A 225 6.73 12.37 -25.66
C GLY A 225 8.14 12.13 -25.11
N GLY A 226 8.77 13.16 -24.55
CA GLY A 226 10.08 13.06 -23.90
C GLY A 226 10.06 12.12 -22.69
N ILE A 227 9.02 12.20 -21.86
CA ILE A 227 8.88 11.30 -20.71
C ILE A 227 8.62 9.86 -21.19
N ALA A 228 7.77 9.67 -22.19
CA ALA A 228 7.45 8.35 -22.73
C ALA A 228 8.66 7.64 -23.35
N LEU A 229 9.68 8.38 -23.81
CA LEU A 229 10.94 7.81 -24.30
C LEU A 229 11.85 7.30 -23.16
N ILE A 230 11.67 7.80 -21.94
CA ILE A 230 12.56 7.51 -20.80
C ILE A 230 11.89 6.55 -19.81
N ARG A 231 10.57 6.55 -19.73
CA ARG A 231 9.78 5.75 -18.77
C ARG A 231 8.58 5.09 -19.44
N ASP A 232 8.39 3.81 -19.11
CA ASP A 232 7.26 3.01 -19.61
C ASP A 232 5.92 3.36 -18.91
N SER A 233 5.97 4.02 -17.76
CA SER A 233 4.79 4.39 -16.99
C SER A 233 4.92 5.76 -16.35
N MET A 234 3.80 6.46 -16.21
CA MET A 234 3.71 7.76 -15.55
C MET A 234 2.80 7.67 -14.33
N SER A 235 3.24 8.28 -13.23
CA SER A 235 2.41 8.41 -12.05
C SER A 235 1.24 9.37 -12.30
N ILE A 236 0.07 9.03 -11.75
CA ILE A 236 -1.14 9.89 -11.79
C ILE A 236 -0.88 11.26 -11.14
N ILE A 237 0.00 11.34 -10.15
CA ILE A 237 0.41 12.59 -9.51
C ILE A 237 1.05 13.55 -10.52
N VAL A 238 1.81 13.04 -11.50
CA VAL A 238 2.42 13.85 -12.56
C VAL A 238 1.35 14.53 -13.39
N ILE A 239 0.23 13.86 -13.67
CA ILE A 239 -0.90 14.44 -14.40
C ILE A 239 -1.54 15.60 -13.60
N GLY A 240 -1.69 15.43 -12.28
CA GLY A 240 -2.18 16.48 -11.39
C GLY A 240 -1.28 17.73 -11.39
N VAL A 241 0.03 17.54 -11.30
CA VAL A 241 1.02 18.63 -11.34
C VAL A 241 1.07 19.28 -12.74
N ALA A 242 0.88 18.51 -13.80
CA ALA A 242 0.87 19.03 -15.18
C ALA A 242 -0.18 20.12 -15.39
N SER A 243 -1.33 20.06 -14.70
CA SER A 243 -2.38 21.08 -14.79
C SER A 243 -1.89 22.46 -14.33
N VAL A 244 -1.09 22.51 -13.27
CA VAL A 244 -0.49 23.76 -12.75
C VAL A 244 0.56 24.30 -13.74
N ILE A 245 1.40 23.40 -14.28
CA ILE A 245 2.44 23.75 -15.25
C ILE A 245 1.83 24.34 -16.53
N ILE A 246 0.71 23.78 -17.02
CA ILE A 246 -0.01 24.31 -18.17
C ILE A 246 -0.47 25.75 -17.91
N GLY A 247 -1.01 26.03 -16.70
CA GLY A 247 -1.42 27.39 -16.31
C GLY A 247 -0.28 28.41 -16.36
N ILE A 248 0.92 28.01 -15.97
CA ILE A 248 2.12 28.86 -16.02
C ILE A 248 2.64 28.98 -17.47
N ALA A 249 2.64 27.89 -18.22
CA ALA A 249 3.17 27.83 -19.57
C ALA A 249 2.41 28.75 -20.58
N VAL A 250 1.13 29.01 -20.30
CA VAL A 250 0.31 29.94 -21.11
C VAL A 250 0.90 31.34 -21.14
N ASN A 251 1.59 31.80 -20.11
CA ASN A 251 2.16 33.15 -20.05
C ASN A 251 3.20 33.40 -21.17
N TYR A 252 3.98 32.39 -21.57
CA TYR A 252 5.03 32.55 -22.57
C TYR A 252 4.50 32.92 -23.95
N PRO A 253 3.56 32.15 -24.58
CA PRO A 253 2.98 32.54 -25.83
C PRO A 253 2.15 33.84 -25.76
N LEU A 254 1.56 34.17 -24.61
CA LEU A 254 0.86 35.44 -24.41
C LEU A 254 1.81 36.62 -24.50
N HIS A 255 2.93 36.61 -23.75
CA HIS A 255 3.93 37.68 -23.83
C HIS A 255 4.54 37.81 -25.21
N PHE A 256 4.76 36.67 -25.91
CA PHE A 256 5.24 36.72 -27.29
C PHE A 256 4.26 37.43 -28.24
N MET A 257 2.97 37.09 -28.11
CA MET A 257 1.94 37.70 -28.94
C MET A 257 1.75 39.20 -28.64
N ASP A 258 1.86 39.61 -27.40
CA ASP A 258 1.76 41.00 -26.99
C ASP A 258 2.94 41.83 -27.54
N GLY A 259 4.18 41.30 -27.50
CA GLY A 259 5.34 41.91 -28.11
C GLY A 259 5.19 42.10 -29.61
N LEU A 260 4.65 41.11 -30.33
CA LEU A 260 4.35 41.22 -31.75
C LEU A 260 3.31 42.31 -32.05
N LYS A 261 2.27 42.45 -31.19
CA LYS A 261 1.25 43.49 -31.35
C LYS A 261 1.80 44.89 -31.06
N SER A 262 2.80 44.99 -30.20
CA SER A 262 3.50 46.25 -29.92
C SER A 262 4.49 46.66 -31.00
N GLY A 263 4.59 45.89 -32.09
CA GLY A 263 5.45 46.21 -33.25
C GLY A 263 6.89 45.73 -33.09
N VAL A 264 7.21 44.97 -32.09
CA VAL A 264 8.55 44.38 -31.91
C VAL A 264 8.78 43.27 -32.93
N SER A 265 9.97 43.22 -33.55
CA SER A 265 10.27 42.18 -34.53
C SER A 265 10.30 40.78 -33.86
N PRO A 266 9.88 39.69 -34.55
CA PRO A 266 9.82 38.37 -33.96
C PRO A 266 11.16 37.91 -33.33
N ARG A 267 12.29 38.24 -33.96
CA ARG A 267 13.63 37.88 -33.46
C ARG A 267 14.01 38.62 -32.21
N GLN A 268 13.70 39.91 -32.15
CA GLN A 268 13.99 40.75 -30.99
C GLN A 268 13.11 40.33 -29.80
N ASN A 269 11.81 40.12 -30.04
CA ASN A 269 10.85 39.66 -29.06
C ASN A 269 11.28 38.31 -28.47
N LEU A 270 11.71 37.35 -29.28
CA LEU A 270 12.23 36.06 -28.81
C LEU A 270 13.47 36.25 -27.95
N LYS A 271 14.42 37.14 -28.33
CA LYS A 271 15.63 37.38 -27.59
C LYS A 271 15.34 37.98 -26.21
N GLU A 272 14.43 38.95 -26.15
CA GLU A 272 14.01 39.58 -24.87
C GLU A 272 13.29 38.60 -23.93
N MET A 273 12.63 37.56 -24.46
CA MET A 273 11.99 36.53 -23.69
C MET A 273 12.95 35.45 -23.18
N VAL A 274 14.00 35.14 -23.92
CA VAL A 274 14.95 34.07 -23.57
C VAL A 274 15.84 34.50 -22.38
N GLU A 275 16.23 35.78 -22.31
CA GLU A 275 17.08 36.26 -21.19
C GLU A 275 16.46 36.04 -19.80
N PRO A 276 15.17 36.38 -19.54
CA PRO A 276 14.51 36.10 -18.26
C PRO A 276 14.26 34.61 -17.99
N LEU A 277 14.26 33.74 -19.01
CA LEU A 277 14.02 32.32 -18.89
C LEU A 277 15.27 31.52 -18.49
N LEU A 278 16.46 32.13 -18.63
CA LEU A 278 17.74 31.51 -18.31
C LEU A 278 18.24 31.85 -16.90
N ILE A 279 17.54 32.70 -16.18
CA ILE A 279 17.77 33.10 -14.78
C ILE A 279 16.85 32.29 -13.86
#